data_3f836f0c86bad588cebd33b54a52fa1e
#
_entry.id   3f836f0c86bad588cebd33b54a52fa1e
#
_cell.length_a   1.000
_cell.length_b   1.000
_cell.length_c   1.000
_cell.angle_alpha   90.00
_cell.angle_beta   90.00
_cell.angle_gamma   90.00
#
_symmetry.space_group_name_H-M   'P 1'
#
loop_
_entity.id
_entity.type
_entity.pdbx_description
1 polymer ?
#
loop_
_entity_poly.entity_id
_entity_poly.type
_entity_poly.pdbx_seq_one_letter_code
_entity_poly.pdbx_strand_id
1 'polypeptide(L)'
;MSTLREAQWDLARIAASKSVTRLPSEVVRLSECADRTLAADILALVDLPTYETSAMDGYAVSGIGPWKIVGDVKAGAPMSQVLESGTAVRIATGAVIPSGTFGVVRWELADVVDTTLNASVNEGGEIRPVGLECRKGQVIAQAGTVLAPAWIGLLASAGWDQLEVTCVPKVEIILLGDEIQLAGIPADGLVRDALGPQLPIWLIRMGAEVVSMSYVADELSLVVAAISLAATRADLIVTTGGTADGPRDHLHDALENLGAKLVVDRVKVRPGHPMLLANLNSVPLLGLPGNPQSAIVGLMSLGQPVLNSLLGRPLQKLENVITIKEIKAREDFTRLVLGTISEGLFDEGEHLGSAMLRGLAHATGFAVAPSGVSIAGSQVQWLPLV
;
A
#
# COMPACT_ATOMS: atom_id res chain seq x y z
N MET A 1 3.63 -22.29 16.70
CA MET A 1 4.99 -21.71 16.65
C MET A 1 5.46 -21.53 18.09
N SER A 2 6.76 -21.72 18.37
CA SER A 2 7.32 -21.36 19.67
C SER A 2 7.44 -19.85 19.79
N THR A 3 7.25 -19.30 20.99
CA THR A 3 7.41 -17.87 21.26
C THR A 3 8.86 -17.44 20.97
N LEU A 4 9.02 -16.38 20.20
CA LEU A 4 10.30 -15.71 20.01
C LEU A 4 10.52 -14.70 21.13
N ARG A 5 11.42 -15.00 22.07
CA ARG A 5 11.82 -14.05 23.13
C ARG A 5 13.09 -13.33 22.72
N GLU A 6 13.16 -12.02 23.01
CA GLU A 6 14.31 -11.18 22.63
C GLU A 6 14.71 -11.38 21.14
N ALA A 7 13.69 -11.33 20.26
CA ALA A 7 13.88 -11.66 18.84
C ALA A 7 14.75 -10.63 18.11
N GLN A 8 15.59 -11.08 17.19
CA GLN A 8 16.20 -10.17 16.21
C GLN A 8 15.09 -9.51 15.39
N TRP A 9 15.29 -8.26 15.01
CA TRP A 9 14.24 -7.40 14.41
C TRP A 9 13.66 -7.97 13.11
N ASP A 10 14.49 -8.49 12.22
CA ASP A 10 14.08 -9.12 10.97
C ASP A 10 13.27 -10.41 11.20
N LEU A 11 13.70 -11.24 12.14
CA LEU A 11 12.99 -12.48 12.53
C LEU A 11 11.63 -12.15 13.17
N ALA A 12 11.56 -11.09 13.96
CA ALA A 12 10.30 -10.63 14.56
C ALA A 12 9.29 -10.18 13.50
N ARG A 13 9.72 -9.45 12.47
CA ARG A 13 8.87 -9.06 11.33
C ARG A 13 8.36 -10.27 10.55
N ILE A 14 9.22 -11.23 10.28
CA ILE A 14 8.83 -12.48 9.61
C ILE A 14 7.84 -13.28 10.46
N ALA A 15 8.07 -13.38 11.78
CA ALA A 15 7.16 -14.07 12.68
C ALA A 15 5.80 -13.37 12.75
N ALA A 16 5.78 -12.04 12.81
CA ALA A 16 4.58 -11.23 12.78
C ALA A 16 3.76 -11.46 11.50
N SER A 17 4.41 -11.44 10.33
CA SER A 17 3.72 -11.70 9.07
C SER A 17 3.15 -13.12 8.95
N LYS A 18 3.74 -14.11 9.63
CA LYS A 18 3.29 -15.50 9.63
C LYS A 18 2.32 -15.85 10.76
N SER A 19 2.04 -14.91 11.66
CA SER A 19 1.20 -15.15 12.85
C SER A 19 -0.29 -15.13 12.56
N VAL A 20 -0.70 -14.61 11.42
CA VAL A 20 -2.09 -14.47 10.99
C VAL A 20 -2.29 -15.00 9.57
N THR A 21 -3.53 -15.25 9.22
CA THR A 21 -3.96 -15.58 7.85
C THR A 21 -4.72 -14.41 7.25
N ARG A 22 -4.74 -14.32 5.92
CA ARG A 22 -5.52 -13.33 5.19
C ARG A 22 -7.00 -13.39 5.61
N LEU A 23 -7.63 -12.22 5.76
CA LEU A 23 -9.06 -12.10 5.98
C LEU A 23 -9.87 -12.63 4.78
N PRO A 24 -11.15 -12.96 4.98
CA PRO A 24 -12.06 -13.28 3.89
C PRO A 24 -12.09 -12.19 2.82
N SER A 25 -12.58 -12.54 1.64
CA SER A 25 -12.82 -11.60 0.55
C SER A 25 -14.29 -11.17 0.49
N GLU A 26 -14.52 -10.04 -0.15
CA GLU A 26 -15.83 -9.50 -0.48
C GLU A 26 -15.82 -8.95 -1.90
N VAL A 27 -16.99 -8.93 -2.54
CA VAL A 27 -17.15 -8.34 -3.88
C VAL A 27 -17.68 -6.93 -3.73
N VAL A 28 -16.95 -5.95 -4.28
CA VAL A 28 -17.30 -4.53 -4.23
C VAL A 28 -17.33 -3.93 -5.63
N ARG A 29 -18.04 -2.81 -5.80
CA ARG A 29 -18.07 -2.09 -7.06
C ARG A 29 -16.71 -1.50 -7.37
N LEU A 30 -16.35 -1.42 -8.64
CA LEU A 30 -15.07 -0.87 -9.07
C LEU A 30 -14.83 0.56 -8.53
N SER A 31 -15.86 1.39 -8.42
CA SER A 31 -15.79 2.73 -7.84
C SER A 31 -15.46 2.77 -6.34
N GLU A 32 -15.58 1.63 -5.64
CA GLU A 32 -15.35 1.47 -4.20
C GLU A 32 -14.02 0.73 -3.92
N CYS A 33 -13.27 0.40 -5.00
CA CYS A 33 -12.05 -0.40 -4.91
C CYS A 33 -10.77 0.38 -4.61
N ALA A 34 -10.81 1.73 -4.58
CA ALA A 34 -9.61 2.52 -4.31
C ALA A 34 -8.99 2.13 -2.96
N ASP A 35 -7.66 1.95 -2.95
CA ASP A 35 -6.85 1.52 -1.80
C ASP A 35 -7.17 0.11 -1.24
N ARG A 36 -8.14 -0.61 -1.85
CA ARG A 36 -8.43 -2.00 -1.50
C ARG A 36 -7.35 -2.94 -2.06
N THR A 37 -7.26 -4.12 -1.49
CA THR A 37 -6.29 -5.15 -1.90
C THR A 37 -7.01 -6.25 -2.66
N LEU A 38 -6.55 -6.58 -3.86
CA LEU A 38 -7.11 -7.68 -4.66
C LEU A 38 -6.99 -9.01 -3.93
N ALA A 39 -8.10 -9.76 -3.89
CA ALA A 39 -8.15 -11.08 -3.29
C ALA A 39 -7.72 -12.21 -4.25
N ALA A 40 -7.83 -11.98 -5.56
CA ALA A 40 -7.50 -12.93 -6.62
C ALA A 40 -6.82 -12.21 -7.79
N ASP A 41 -6.16 -12.99 -8.67
CA ASP A 41 -5.62 -12.47 -9.92
C ASP A 41 -6.75 -12.01 -10.84
N ILE A 42 -6.56 -10.88 -11.50
CA ILE A 42 -7.51 -10.30 -12.45
C ILE A 42 -7.03 -10.53 -13.87
N LEU A 43 -7.91 -11.11 -14.68
CA LEU A 43 -7.67 -11.34 -16.09
C LEU A 43 -8.37 -10.25 -16.93
N ALA A 44 -7.79 -9.87 -18.05
CA ALA A 44 -8.48 -9.04 -19.04
C ALA A 44 -9.72 -9.79 -19.59
N LEU A 45 -10.90 -9.20 -19.51
CA LEU A 45 -12.14 -9.77 -20.05
C LEU A 45 -12.26 -9.58 -21.56
N VAL A 46 -11.54 -8.60 -22.09
CA VAL A 46 -11.48 -8.23 -23.51
C VAL A 46 -10.04 -7.95 -23.93
N ASP A 47 -9.78 -7.95 -25.22
CA ASP A 47 -8.53 -7.41 -25.78
C ASP A 47 -8.52 -5.87 -25.58
N LEU A 48 -7.37 -5.26 -25.33
CA LEU A 48 -7.19 -3.81 -25.27
C LEU A 48 -6.14 -3.36 -26.31
N PRO A 49 -6.53 -2.53 -27.27
CA PRO A 49 -7.90 -2.17 -27.67
C PRO A 49 -8.68 -3.36 -28.20
N THR A 50 -10.03 -3.31 -28.14
CA THR A 50 -10.93 -4.40 -28.57
C THR A 50 -11.06 -4.53 -30.08
N TYR A 51 -10.65 -3.50 -30.83
CA TYR A 51 -10.64 -3.42 -32.28
C TYR A 51 -9.48 -2.53 -32.76
N GLU A 52 -9.12 -2.65 -34.04
CA GLU A 52 -8.10 -1.74 -34.61
C GLU A 52 -8.59 -0.31 -34.60
N THR A 53 -7.75 0.61 -34.11
CA THR A 53 -8.09 2.04 -33.96
C THR A 53 -7.02 2.92 -34.58
N SER A 54 -7.45 4.09 -35.06
CA SER A 54 -6.51 5.11 -35.48
C SER A 54 -5.70 5.63 -34.29
N ALA A 55 -4.38 5.67 -34.43
CA ALA A 55 -3.48 6.25 -33.45
C ALA A 55 -3.50 7.79 -33.46
N MET A 56 -3.89 8.40 -34.59
CA MET A 56 -3.84 9.83 -34.85
C MET A 56 -5.11 10.31 -35.56
N ASP A 57 -5.36 11.60 -35.48
CA ASP A 57 -6.33 12.27 -36.34
C ASP A 57 -5.73 12.35 -37.76
N GLY A 58 -6.57 12.08 -38.76
CA GLY A 58 -6.07 12.10 -40.15
C GLY A 58 -7.02 11.47 -41.14
N TYR A 59 -6.46 10.66 -42.05
CA TYR A 59 -7.18 10.02 -43.16
C TYR A 59 -6.82 8.54 -43.22
N ALA A 60 -7.82 7.65 -43.01
CA ALA A 60 -7.68 6.24 -43.34
C ALA A 60 -7.74 6.08 -44.85
N VAL A 61 -6.74 5.44 -45.47
CA VAL A 61 -6.60 5.34 -46.90
C VAL A 61 -6.55 3.89 -47.37
N SER A 62 -7.02 3.61 -48.59
CA SER A 62 -7.01 2.26 -49.16
C SER A 62 -6.26 2.26 -50.50
N GLY A 63 -5.34 1.30 -50.69
CA GLY A 63 -4.51 1.19 -51.87
C GLY A 63 -3.47 2.30 -52.02
N ILE A 64 -3.04 2.53 -53.26
CA ILE A 64 -2.01 3.53 -53.60
C ILE A 64 -2.67 4.87 -53.97
N GLY A 65 -2.10 5.96 -53.44
CA GLY A 65 -2.58 7.33 -53.71
C GLY A 65 -2.25 7.84 -55.13
N PRO A 66 -2.80 9.00 -55.49
CA PRO A 66 -3.62 9.89 -54.69
C PRO A 66 -5.01 9.29 -54.40
N TRP A 67 -5.64 9.71 -53.27
CA TRP A 67 -6.92 9.17 -52.78
C TRP A 67 -8.04 10.21 -52.86
N LYS A 68 -9.25 9.75 -53.23
CA LYS A 68 -10.44 10.57 -53.17
C LYS A 68 -11.06 10.49 -51.75
N ILE A 69 -11.27 11.62 -51.11
CA ILE A 69 -11.94 11.70 -49.81
C ILE A 69 -13.45 11.49 -50.04
N VAL A 70 -14.01 10.41 -49.41
CA VAL A 70 -15.40 10.01 -49.64
C VAL A 70 -16.29 10.10 -48.38
N GLY A 71 -15.73 10.45 -47.23
CA GLY A 71 -16.52 10.58 -45.98
C GLY A 71 -15.66 10.75 -44.74
N ASP A 72 -16.28 10.54 -43.59
CA ASP A 72 -15.63 10.59 -42.25
C ASP A 72 -16.07 9.44 -41.37
N VAL A 73 -15.15 9.01 -40.50
CA VAL A 73 -15.35 8.01 -39.46
C VAL A 73 -15.09 8.66 -38.10
N LYS A 74 -16.10 8.64 -37.25
CA LYS A 74 -16.05 9.20 -35.89
C LYS A 74 -15.86 8.10 -34.86
N ALA A 75 -15.27 8.43 -33.73
CA ALA A 75 -15.25 7.54 -32.59
C ALA A 75 -16.68 7.14 -32.16
N GLY A 76 -16.91 5.85 -31.92
CA GLY A 76 -18.23 5.30 -31.58
C GLY A 76 -19.20 5.13 -32.76
N ALA A 77 -18.82 5.50 -34.00
CA ALA A 77 -19.60 5.33 -35.21
C ALA A 77 -18.77 4.64 -36.33
N PRO A 78 -18.55 3.33 -36.25
CA PRO A 78 -17.74 2.61 -37.21
C PRO A 78 -18.37 2.62 -38.61
N MET A 79 -17.54 2.67 -39.64
CA MET A 79 -18.00 2.54 -41.03
C MET A 79 -18.35 1.07 -41.32
N SER A 80 -19.53 0.82 -41.84
CA SER A 80 -19.99 -0.54 -42.18
C SER A 80 -19.53 -1.03 -43.55
N GLN A 81 -19.12 -0.11 -44.42
CA GLN A 81 -18.66 -0.41 -45.79
C GLN A 81 -17.14 -0.61 -45.80
N VAL A 82 -16.67 -1.45 -46.72
CA VAL A 82 -15.24 -1.60 -47.00
C VAL A 82 -14.74 -0.34 -47.70
N LEU A 83 -13.60 0.18 -47.27
CA LEU A 83 -12.95 1.31 -47.95
C LEU A 83 -12.35 0.84 -49.27
N GLU A 84 -12.86 1.39 -50.38
CA GLU A 84 -12.44 1.00 -51.73
C GLU A 84 -11.04 1.54 -52.07
N SER A 85 -10.30 0.79 -52.89
CA SER A 85 -8.98 1.21 -53.35
C SER A 85 -9.02 2.59 -54.04
N GLY A 86 -8.06 3.46 -53.74
CA GLY A 86 -8.00 4.83 -54.26
C GLY A 86 -8.92 5.82 -53.52
N THR A 87 -9.52 5.40 -52.39
CA THR A 87 -10.34 6.28 -51.57
C THR A 87 -9.74 6.50 -50.15
N ALA A 88 -10.18 7.58 -49.54
CA ALA A 88 -9.83 7.96 -48.16
C ALA A 88 -11.06 8.41 -47.40
N VAL A 89 -11.08 8.20 -46.07
CA VAL A 89 -12.05 8.78 -45.17
C VAL A 89 -11.32 9.57 -44.08
N ARG A 90 -11.85 10.69 -43.64
CA ARG A 90 -11.38 11.36 -42.44
C ARG A 90 -11.59 10.45 -41.24
N ILE A 91 -10.61 10.36 -40.36
CA ILE A 91 -10.70 9.51 -39.19
C ILE A 91 -10.17 10.24 -37.96
N ALA A 92 -10.90 10.14 -36.86
CA ALA A 92 -10.47 10.67 -35.58
C ALA A 92 -9.64 9.64 -34.80
N THR A 93 -8.73 10.10 -33.96
CA THR A 93 -7.97 9.28 -33.01
C THR A 93 -8.95 8.39 -32.19
N GLY A 94 -8.63 7.11 -32.07
CA GLY A 94 -9.46 6.12 -31.37
C GLY A 94 -10.68 5.61 -32.13
N ALA A 95 -10.97 6.15 -33.33
CA ALA A 95 -12.04 5.62 -34.19
C ALA A 95 -11.64 4.25 -34.76
N VAL A 96 -12.64 3.38 -34.98
CA VAL A 96 -12.46 2.05 -35.60
C VAL A 96 -11.90 2.22 -37.01
N ILE A 97 -10.86 1.45 -37.33
CA ILE A 97 -10.27 1.41 -38.67
C ILE A 97 -11.25 0.73 -39.62
N PRO A 98 -11.66 1.37 -40.73
CA PRO A 98 -12.51 0.76 -41.74
C PRO A 98 -11.81 -0.46 -42.37
N SER A 99 -12.58 -1.51 -42.67
CA SER A 99 -12.06 -2.65 -43.44
C SER A 99 -11.52 -2.18 -44.80
N GLY A 100 -10.38 -2.73 -45.24
CA GLY A 100 -9.70 -2.33 -46.49
C GLY A 100 -8.74 -1.14 -46.32
N THR A 101 -8.55 -0.62 -45.13
CA THR A 101 -7.58 0.42 -44.86
C THR A 101 -6.16 -0.13 -45.01
N PHE A 102 -5.32 0.57 -45.78
CA PHE A 102 -3.89 0.29 -45.94
C PHE A 102 -3.06 0.93 -44.82
N GLY A 103 -3.46 2.12 -44.37
CA GLY A 103 -2.82 2.88 -43.30
C GLY A 103 -3.55 4.20 -43.04
N VAL A 104 -3.10 4.95 -42.05
CA VAL A 104 -3.62 6.27 -41.71
C VAL A 104 -2.57 7.32 -41.99
N VAL A 105 -2.94 8.32 -42.79
CA VAL A 105 -2.12 9.53 -43.03
C VAL A 105 -2.45 10.52 -41.91
N ARG A 106 -1.44 10.98 -41.18
CA ARG A 106 -1.62 12.05 -40.19
C ARG A 106 -2.12 13.33 -40.82
N TRP A 107 -2.92 14.08 -40.13
CA TRP A 107 -3.47 15.36 -40.57
C TRP A 107 -2.37 16.34 -41.02
N GLU A 108 -1.25 16.40 -40.28
CA GLU A 108 -0.15 17.31 -40.51
C GLU A 108 0.69 16.95 -41.77
N LEU A 109 0.55 15.72 -42.27
CA LEU A 109 1.25 15.21 -43.44
C LEU A 109 0.35 15.12 -44.66
N ALA A 110 -0.90 15.54 -44.54
CA ALA A 110 -1.91 15.47 -45.60
C ALA A 110 -1.88 16.73 -46.48
N ASP A 111 -1.60 16.56 -47.75
CA ASP A 111 -1.80 17.60 -48.75
C ASP A 111 -3.16 17.37 -49.46
N VAL A 112 -4.12 18.20 -49.16
CA VAL A 112 -5.51 18.08 -49.65
C VAL A 112 -5.84 19.21 -50.58
N VAL A 113 -6.13 18.87 -51.84
CA VAL A 113 -6.65 19.80 -52.82
C VAL A 113 -8.07 19.38 -53.22
N ASP A 114 -9.05 20.18 -52.93
CA ASP A 114 -10.50 19.89 -53.08
C ASP A 114 -10.90 18.62 -52.28
N THR A 115 -11.11 17.52 -52.99
CA THR A 115 -11.45 16.20 -52.40
C THR A 115 -10.33 15.18 -52.61
N THR A 116 -9.15 15.59 -53.08
CA THR A 116 -8.04 14.70 -53.36
C THR A 116 -6.96 14.84 -52.31
N LEU A 117 -6.59 13.72 -51.69
CA LEU A 117 -5.51 13.61 -50.70
C LEU A 117 -4.22 13.11 -51.38
N ASN A 118 -3.14 13.86 -51.23
CA ASN A 118 -1.78 13.47 -51.61
C ASN A 118 -0.95 13.30 -50.32
N ALA A 119 -0.32 12.17 -50.16
CA ALA A 119 0.56 11.89 -49.03
C ALA A 119 1.35 10.59 -49.25
N SER A 120 2.27 10.31 -48.36
CA SER A 120 2.92 9.00 -48.25
C SER A 120 2.48 8.34 -46.94
N VAL A 121 2.20 7.03 -46.97
CA VAL A 121 1.84 6.23 -45.81
C VAL A 121 2.41 4.81 -45.96
N ASN A 122 2.85 4.23 -44.88
CA ASN A 122 3.27 2.83 -44.84
C ASN A 122 2.06 1.92 -44.53
N GLU A 123 2.15 0.66 -44.95
CA GLU A 123 1.18 -0.37 -44.54
C GLU A 123 1.10 -0.49 -43.04
N GLY A 124 -0.13 -0.46 -42.49
CA GLY A 124 -0.37 -0.48 -41.05
C GLY A 124 0.05 0.78 -40.29
N GLY A 125 0.54 1.83 -41.01
CA GLY A 125 0.98 3.08 -40.39
C GLY A 125 -0.14 3.75 -39.60
N GLU A 126 0.17 4.19 -38.37
CA GLU A 126 -0.74 4.87 -37.44
C GLU A 126 -2.01 4.06 -37.09
N ILE A 127 -1.95 2.73 -37.20
CA ILE A 127 -2.99 1.80 -36.74
C ILE A 127 -2.55 1.13 -35.46
N ARG A 128 -3.37 1.23 -34.39
CA ARG A 128 -3.19 0.45 -33.17
C ARG A 128 -3.89 -0.89 -33.34
N PRO A 129 -3.15 -2.02 -33.32
CA PRO A 129 -3.74 -3.33 -33.49
C PRO A 129 -4.55 -3.75 -32.27
N VAL A 130 -5.49 -4.69 -32.49
CA VAL A 130 -6.25 -5.34 -31.40
C VAL A 130 -5.30 -5.97 -30.38
N GLY A 131 -5.56 -5.72 -29.09
CA GLY A 131 -4.80 -6.32 -28.00
C GLY A 131 -3.37 -5.83 -27.88
N LEU A 132 -3.08 -4.64 -28.37
CA LEU A 132 -1.74 -4.01 -28.27
C LEU A 132 -1.28 -3.88 -26.81
N GLU A 133 -2.20 -3.55 -25.90
CA GLU A 133 -1.90 -3.36 -24.48
C GLU A 133 -2.01 -4.69 -23.71
N CYS A 134 -3.11 -5.41 -23.86
CA CYS A 134 -3.27 -6.76 -23.31
C CYS A 134 -4.27 -7.60 -24.11
N ARG A 135 -4.12 -8.91 -24.03
CA ARG A 135 -5.03 -9.89 -24.65
C ARG A 135 -6.04 -10.39 -23.63
N LYS A 136 -7.26 -10.69 -24.10
CA LYS A 136 -8.27 -11.39 -23.31
C LYS A 136 -7.70 -12.64 -22.65
N GLY A 137 -7.94 -12.80 -21.32
CA GLY A 137 -7.43 -13.91 -20.52
C GLY A 137 -6.00 -13.70 -19.98
N GLN A 138 -5.31 -12.65 -20.36
CA GLN A 138 -4.02 -12.30 -19.77
C GLN A 138 -4.21 -11.76 -18.34
N VAL A 139 -3.35 -12.17 -17.40
CA VAL A 139 -3.31 -11.59 -16.05
C VAL A 139 -2.83 -10.16 -16.15
N ILE A 140 -3.66 -9.21 -15.72
CA ILE A 140 -3.36 -7.77 -15.73
C ILE A 140 -3.09 -7.21 -14.34
N ALA A 141 -3.57 -7.88 -13.27
CA ALA A 141 -3.23 -7.55 -11.89
C ALA A 141 -3.19 -8.83 -11.05
N GLN A 142 -2.25 -8.92 -10.12
CA GLN A 142 -2.09 -10.08 -9.24
C GLN A 142 -2.81 -9.90 -7.90
N ALA A 143 -3.20 -10.99 -7.27
CA ALA A 143 -3.65 -10.99 -5.89
C ALA A 143 -2.64 -10.29 -4.97
N GLY A 144 -3.12 -9.53 -3.98
CA GLY A 144 -2.28 -8.72 -3.11
C GLY A 144 -1.93 -7.34 -3.65
N THR A 145 -2.31 -7.03 -4.90
CA THR A 145 -2.14 -5.67 -5.47
C THR A 145 -3.05 -4.68 -4.75
N VAL A 146 -2.50 -3.55 -4.32
CA VAL A 146 -3.25 -2.41 -3.80
C VAL A 146 -3.71 -1.56 -4.98
N LEU A 147 -5.01 -1.31 -5.07
CA LEU A 147 -5.65 -0.63 -6.19
C LEU A 147 -5.52 0.90 -6.09
N ALA A 148 -4.42 1.44 -6.61
CA ALA A 148 -4.29 2.89 -6.86
C ALA A 148 -5.26 3.35 -7.98
N PRO A 149 -5.55 4.65 -8.12
CA PRO A 149 -6.50 5.17 -9.12
C PRO A 149 -6.24 4.71 -10.56
N ALA A 150 -4.98 4.54 -10.96
CA ALA A 150 -4.63 4.06 -12.30
C ALA A 150 -5.12 2.61 -12.56
N TRP A 151 -5.12 1.75 -11.54
CA TRP A 151 -5.67 0.41 -11.63
C TRP A 151 -7.17 0.43 -11.93
N ILE A 152 -7.92 1.33 -11.29
CA ILE A 152 -9.37 1.46 -11.50
C ILE A 152 -9.67 1.75 -12.98
N GLY A 153 -8.89 2.65 -13.60
CA GLY A 153 -9.02 2.96 -15.03
C GLY A 153 -8.71 1.78 -15.93
N LEU A 154 -7.60 1.06 -15.67
CA LEU A 154 -7.21 -0.11 -16.45
C LEU A 154 -8.26 -1.23 -16.34
N LEU A 155 -8.73 -1.53 -15.12
CA LEU A 155 -9.69 -2.59 -14.89
C LEU A 155 -11.07 -2.27 -15.49
N ALA A 156 -11.50 -1.01 -15.47
CA ALA A 156 -12.69 -0.55 -16.19
C ALA A 156 -12.53 -0.79 -17.69
N SER A 157 -11.40 -0.39 -18.28
CA SER A 157 -11.12 -0.61 -19.70
C SER A 157 -11.07 -2.09 -20.08
N ALA A 158 -10.61 -2.95 -19.15
CA ALA A 158 -10.57 -4.39 -19.31
C ALA A 158 -11.93 -5.10 -19.12
N GLY A 159 -13.01 -4.33 -18.80
CA GLY A 159 -14.40 -4.80 -18.74
C GLY A 159 -14.90 -5.14 -17.34
N TRP A 160 -14.21 -4.75 -16.27
CA TRP A 160 -14.61 -5.06 -14.90
C TRP A 160 -15.49 -3.96 -14.29
N ASP A 161 -16.63 -4.35 -13.71
CA ASP A 161 -17.55 -3.48 -12.93
C ASP A 161 -17.46 -3.73 -11.42
N GLN A 162 -17.05 -4.93 -11.01
CA GLN A 162 -16.92 -5.37 -9.63
C GLN A 162 -15.66 -6.21 -9.48
N LEU A 163 -15.04 -6.15 -8.30
CA LEU A 163 -13.83 -6.91 -8.00
C LEU A 163 -13.95 -7.63 -6.67
N GLU A 164 -13.27 -8.77 -6.58
CA GLU A 164 -13.08 -9.48 -5.32
C GLU A 164 -11.85 -8.91 -4.61
N VAL A 165 -12.07 -8.29 -3.44
CA VAL A 165 -11.05 -7.65 -2.63
C VAL A 165 -11.02 -8.24 -1.23
N THR A 166 -9.87 -8.20 -0.55
CA THR A 166 -9.77 -8.64 0.84
C THR A 166 -10.57 -7.67 1.74
N CYS A 167 -11.32 -8.22 2.72
CA CYS A 167 -12.02 -7.40 3.71
C CYS A 167 -11.06 -6.47 4.45
N VAL A 168 -11.54 -5.29 4.84
CA VAL A 168 -10.76 -4.32 5.62
C VAL A 168 -10.60 -4.83 7.06
N PRO A 169 -9.37 -4.94 7.60
CA PRO A 169 -9.15 -5.33 8.98
C PRO A 169 -9.76 -4.34 9.96
N LYS A 170 -10.58 -4.82 10.88
CA LYS A 170 -11.14 -4.05 11.99
C LYS A 170 -10.17 -4.01 13.15
N VAL A 171 -9.78 -2.82 13.57
CA VAL A 171 -8.81 -2.63 14.65
C VAL A 171 -9.47 -1.96 15.84
N GLU A 172 -9.19 -2.48 17.02
CA GLU A 172 -9.54 -1.85 18.29
C GLU A 172 -8.28 -1.38 19.00
N ILE A 173 -8.28 -0.14 19.49
CA ILE A 173 -7.17 0.47 20.21
C ILE A 173 -7.53 0.56 21.71
N ILE A 174 -6.63 0.08 22.57
CA ILE A 174 -6.74 0.19 24.02
C ILE A 174 -5.53 0.96 24.54
N LEU A 175 -5.76 2.16 25.05
CA LEU A 175 -4.71 3.02 25.60
C LEU A 175 -4.65 2.80 27.11
N LEU A 176 -3.48 2.36 27.61
CA LEU A 176 -3.23 2.06 29.00
C LEU A 176 -2.34 3.16 29.61
N GLY A 177 -2.62 3.58 30.82
CA GLY A 177 -1.82 4.53 31.58
C GLY A 177 -2.67 5.53 32.38
N ASP A 178 -2.53 5.50 33.70
CA ASP A 178 -3.19 6.46 34.60
C ASP A 178 -2.65 7.87 34.47
N GLU A 179 -1.44 8.02 33.94
CA GLU A 179 -0.78 9.32 33.70
C GLU A 179 -1.32 10.05 32.48
N ILE A 180 -2.18 9.43 31.66
CA ILE A 180 -2.62 9.99 30.38
C ILE A 180 -3.71 11.02 30.56
N GLN A 181 -3.46 12.25 30.10
CA GLN A 181 -4.45 13.31 30.01
C GLN A 181 -4.95 13.48 28.57
N LEU A 182 -6.27 13.35 28.37
CA LEU A 182 -6.89 13.30 27.02
C LEU A 182 -7.01 14.66 26.34
N ALA A 183 -7.08 15.76 27.08
CA ALA A 183 -7.31 17.10 26.52
C ALA A 183 -6.57 18.19 27.31
N GLY A 184 -6.32 19.31 26.64
CA GLY A 184 -5.73 20.49 27.25
C GLY A 184 -4.23 20.39 27.56
N ILE A 185 -3.72 21.32 28.35
CA ILE A 185 -2.32 21.37 28.82
C ILE A 185 -2.23 20.37 29.99
N PRO A 186 -1.26 19.45 29.98
CA PRO A 186 -1.15 18.45 31.04
C PRO A 186 -0.83 19.11 32.38
N ALA A 187 -1.47 18.62 33.44
CA ALA A 187 -1.14 18.98 34.82
C ALA A 187 0.17 18.31 35.24
N ASP A 188 0.75 18.76 36.36
CA ASP A 188 1.97 18.20 36.93
C ASP A 188 1.81 16.68 37.17
N GLY A 189 2.74 15.91 36.68
CA GLY A 189 2.75 14.43 36.78
C GLY A 189 1.90 13.71 35.73
N LEU A 190 1.15 14.42 34.87
CA LEU A 190 0.41 13.85 33.76
C LEU A 190 1.11 14.07 32.42
N VAL A 191 0.82 13.23 31.46
CA VAL A 191 1.31 13.30 30.10
C VAL A 191 0.14 13.49 29.14
N ARG A 192 0.23 14.49 28.26
CA ARG A 192 -0.78 14.68 27.21
C ARG A 192 -0.75 13.50 26.25
N ASP A 193 -1.91 12.86 26.04
CA ASP A 193 -2.03 11.79 25.06
C ASP A 193 -1.56 12.23 23.69
N ALA A 194 -0.58 11.51 23.17
CA ALA A 194 -0.04 11.71 21.83
C ALA A 194 -0.30 10.51 20.91
N LEU A 195 -0.67 9.35 21.46
CA LEU A 195 -0.90 8.11 20.70
C LEU A 195 -2.34 7.99 20.24
N GLY A 196 -3.32 8.32 21.08
CA GLY A 196 -4.73 8.28 20.72
C GLY A 196 -5.06 9.10 19.47
N PRO A 197 -4.61 10.35 19.34
CA PRO A 197 -4.86 11.14 18.12
C PRO A 197 -4.17 10.63 16.87
N GLN A 198 -3.00 9.96 16.97
CA GLN A 198 -2.21 9.59 15.80
C GLN A 198 -2.39 8.13 15.35
N LEU A 199 -2.55 7.16 16.27
CA LEU A 199 -2.64 5.74 15.92
C LEU A 199 -3.77 5.41 14.94
N PRO A 200 -4.99 5.96 15.09
CA PRO A 200 -6.05 5.73 14.12
C PRO A 200 -5.64 6.15 12.71
N ILE A 201 -4.95 7.27 12.57
CA ILE A 201 -4.51 7.80 11.27
C ILE A 201 -3.46 6.87 10.63
N TRP A 202 -2.49 6.37 11.41
CA TRP A 202 -1.52 5.40 10.95
C TRP A 202 -2.18 4.10 10.47
N LEU A 203 -3.12 3.56 11.25
CA LEU A 203 -3.82 2.32 10.93
C LEU A 203 -4.69 2.45 9.67
N ILE A 204 -5.40 3.57 9.52
CA ILE A 204 -6.19 3.87 8.31
C ILE A 204 -5.28 3.94 7.07
N ARG A 205 -4.13 4.62 7.16
CA ARG A 205 -3.15 4.66 6.06
C ARG A 205 -2.54 3.29 5.73
N MET A 206 -2.48 2.40 6.71
CA MET A 206 -2.06 1.00 6.49
C MET A 206 -3.16 0.13 5.87
N GLY A 207 -4.38 0.66 5.71
CA GLY A 207 -5.52 -0.01 5.10
C GLY A 207 -6.45 -0.71 6.08
N ALA A 208 -6.46 -0.30 7.37
CA ALA A 208 -7.35 -0.82 8.39
C ALA A 208 -8.49 0.17 8.71
N GLU A 209 -9.54 -0.34 9.34
CA GLU A 209 -10.63 0.43 9.96
C GLU A 209 -10.49 0.40 11.48
N VAL A 210 -10.45 1.56 12.13
CA VAL A 210 -10.48 1.63 13.59
C VAL A 210 -11.93 1.67 14.06
N VAL A 211 -12.39 0.55 14.60
CA VAL A 211 -13.80 0.40 15.02
C VAL A 211 -14.07 0.91 16.43
N SER A 212 -13.05 0.98 17.28
CA SER A 212 -13.16 1.50 18.64
C SER A 212 -11.80 1.92 19.19
N MET A 213 -11.82 2.88 20.09
CA MET A 213 -10.66 3.29 20.90
C MET A 213 -11.14 3.53 22.34
N SER A 214 -10.46 2.94 23.32
CA SER A 214 -10.77 3.08 24.74
C SER A 214 -9.53 3.41 25.56
N TYR A 215 -9.76 4.09 26.68
CA TYR A 215 -8.76 4.37 27.70
C TYR A 215 -9.07 3.50 28.90
N VAL A 216 -8.08 2.78 29.37
CA VAL A 216 -8.24 1.81 30.46
C VAL A 216 -7.17 2.08 31.52
N ALA A 217 -7.60 2.19 32.77
CA ALA A 217 -6.71 2.38 33.92
C ALA A 217 -5.78 1.17 34.12
N ASP A 218 -4.65 1.41 34.77
CA ASP A 218 -3.63 0.38 35.06
C ASP A 218 -4.10 -0.57 36.18
N GLU A 219 -5.21 -1.27 35.92
CA GLU A 219 -5.80 -2.29 36.78
C GLU A 219 -5.99 -3.58 35.95
N LEU A 220 -5.41 -4.68 36.43
CA LEU A 220 -5.40 -5.96 35.73
C LEU A 220 -6.80 -6.43 35.29
N SER A 221 -7.80 -6.30 36.18
CA SER A 221 -9.17 -6.71 35.89
C SER A 221 -9.79 -5.92 34.73
N LEU A 222 -9.52 -4.62 34.65
CA LEU A 222 -10.01 -3.74 33.60
C LEU A 222 -9.30 -4.01 32.27
N VAL A 223 -7.99 -4.26 32.30
CA VAL A 223 -7.20 -4.63 31.11
C VAL A 223 -7.69 -5.96 30.53
N VAL A 224 -7.89 -6.97 31.37
CA VAL A 224 -8.45 -8.28 30.97
C VAL A 224 -9.82 -8.12 30.34
N ALA A 225 -10.72 -7.36 30.98
CA ALA A 225 -12.08 -7.14 30.46
C ALA A 225 -12.07 -6.41 29.10
N ALA A 226 -11.24 -5.37 28.94
CA ALA A 226 -11.13 -4.61 27.71
C ALA A 226 -10.59 -5.46 26.54
N ILE A 227 -9.52 -6.23 26.76
CA ILE A 227 -8.95 -7.14 25.76
C ILE A 227 -9.96 -8.24 25.40
N SER A 228 -10.63 -8.83 26.37
CA SER A 228 -11.64 -9.88 26.14
C SER A 228 -12.78 -9.35 25.25
N LEU A 229 -13.27 -8.14 25.52
CA LEU A 229 -14.33 -7.50 24.74
C LEU A 229 -13.84 -7.18 23.31
N ALA A 230 -12.65 -6.60 23.17
CA ALA A 230 -12.06 -6.28 21.88
C ALA A 230 -11.90 -7.51 20.99
N ALA A 231 -11.50 -8.64 21.54
CA ALA A 231 -11.33 -9.91 20.82
C ALA A 231 -12.63 -10.46 20.20
N THR A 232 -13.80 -9.96 20.59
CA THR A 232 -15.09 -10.40 20.03
C THR A 232 -15.48 -9.67 18.76
N ARG A 233 -14.82 -8.55 18.41
CA ARG A 233 -15.25 -7.64 17.34
C ARG A 233 -14.13 -7.09 16.46
N ALA A 234 -12.88 -7.31 16.83
CA ALA A 234 -11.73 -6.83 16.08
C ALA A 234 -10.97 -7.98 15.41
N ASP A 235 -10.33 -7.68 14.29
CA ASP A 235 -9.39 -8.55 13.58
C ASP A 235 -7.94 -8.31 14.05
N LEU A 236 -7.69 -7.19 14.75
CA LEU A 236 -6.44 -6.83 15.41
C LEU A 236 -6.72 -5.94 16.62
N ILE A 237 -6.10 -6.26 17.75
CA ILE A 237 -6.11 -5.41 18.95
C ILE A 237 -4.75 -4.71 19.04
N VAL A 238 -4.75 -3.41 19.29
CA VAL A 238 -3.54 -2.62 19.54
C VAL A 238 -3.64 -2.03 20.94
N THR A 239 -2.67 -2.36 21.81
CA THR A 239 -2.55 -1.72 23.13
C THR A 239 -1.34 -0.80 23.19
N THR A 240 -1.38 0.24 23.99
CA THR A 240 -0.24 1.11 24.27
C THR A 240 0.03 1.16 25.77
N GLY A 241 1.30 1.10 26.18
CA GLY A 241 1.69 0.99 27.58
C GLY A 241 1.61 -0.45 28.10
N GLY A 242 2.01 -0.64 29.38
CA GLY A 242 1.96 -1.93 30.06
C GLY A 242 2.86 -3.03 29.50
N THR A 243 3.80 -2.73 28.61
CA THR A 243 4.65 -3.72 27.93
C THR A 243 6.02 -3.94 28.57
N ALA A 244 6.40 -3.17 29.58
CA ALA A 244 7.65 -3.32 30.33
C ALA A 244 7.47 -4.24 31.55
N ASP A 245 8.45 -4.31 32.43
CA ASP A 245 8.41 -5.16 33.65
C ASP A 245 8.12 -4.31 34.91
N GLY A 246 7.42 -3.19 34.76
CA GLY A 246 7.07 -2.32 35.87
C GLY A 246 5.90 -2.87 36.71
N PRO A 247 5.74 -2.43 37.95
CA PRO A 247 4.68 -2.92 38.84
C PRO A 247 3.25 -2.52 38.40
N ARG A 248 3.13 -1.68 37.38
CA ARG A 248 1.86 -1.27 36.73
C ARG A 248 1.71 -1.81 35.32
N ASP A 249 2.65 -2.64 34.85
CA ASP A 249 2.63 -3.22 33.52
C ASP A 249 1.85 -4.53 33.51
N HIS A 250 0.53 -4.44 33.41
CA HIS A 250 -0.38 -5.59 33.52
C HIS A 250 -0.65 -6.35 32.23
N LEU A 251 -0.03 -5.96 31.10
CA LEU A 251 -0.36 -6.58 29.82
C LEU A 251 0.04 -8.06 29.74
N HIS A 252 1.23 -8.44 30.25
CA HIS A 252 1.65 -9.85 30.26
C HIS A 252 0.72 -10.70 31.15
N ASP A 253 0.38 -10.23 32.36
CA ASP A 253 -0.52 -10.92 33.27
C ASP A 253 -1.94 -11.04 32.67
N ALA A 254 -2.42 -9.99 31.99
CA ALA A 254 -3.71 -10.03 31.31
C ALA A 254 -3.74 -11.05 30.16
N LEU A 255 -2.66 -11.13 29.36
CA LEU A 255 -2.53 -12.11 28.30
C LEU A 255 -2.46 -13.54 28.84
N GLU A 256 -1.76 -13.75 29.95
CA GLU A 256 -1.71 -15.06 30.63
C GLU A 256 -3.11 -15.46 31.15
N ASN A 257 -3.82 -14.56 31.84
CA ASN A 257 -5.18 -14.79 32.33
C ASN A 257 -6.17 -15.13 31.22
N LEU A 258 -5.99 -14.56 30.03
CA LEU A 258 -6.81 -14.82 28.86
C LEU A 258 -6.37 -16.06 28.06
N GLY A 259 -5.27 -16.71 28.44
CA GLY A 259 -4.70 -17.84 27.72
C GLY A 259 -4.15 -17.50 26.35
N ALA A 260 -3.77 -16.23 26.13
CA ALA A 260 -3.19 -15.77 24.89
C ALA A 260 -1.80 -16.38 24.65
N LYS A 261 -1.48 -16.66 23.39
CA LYS A 261 -0.18 -17.22 23.01
C LYS A 261 0.74 -16.13 22.49
N LEU A 262 1.85 -15.88 23.18
CA LEU A 262 2.88 -14.96 22.71
C LEU A 262 3.52 -15.52 21.44
N VAL A 263 3.62 -14.69 20.43
CA VAL A 263 4.33 -14.94 19.16
C VAL A 263 5.72 -14.32 19.23
N VAL A 264 5.79 -13.05 19.61
CA VAL A 264 7.00 -12.28 19.85
C VAL A 264 6.88 -11.63 21.23
N ASP A 265 7.89 -11.82 22.06
CA ASP A 265 8.01 -11.17 23.38
C ASP A 265 9.35 -10.43 23.40
N ARG A 266 9.28 -9.12 23.23
CA ARG A 266 10.41 -8.22 23.07
C ARG A 266 11.19 -8.41 21.76
N VAL A 267 11.65 -7.31 21.22
CA VAL A 267 12.46 -7.27 19.99
C VAL A 267 13.76 -6.54 20.27
N LYS A 268 14.87 -7.09 19.81
CA LYS A 268 16.20 -6.47 19.91
C LYS A 268 16.31 -5.26 18.97
N VAL A 269 15.54 -4.23 19.27
CA VAL A 269 15.49 -2.97 18.52
C VAL A 269 15.52 -1.75 19.46
N ARG A 270 16.08 -0.67 19.00
CA ARG A 270 16.07 0.63 19.69
C ARG A 270 15.67 1.76 18.72
N PRO A 271 14.72 2.62 19.17
CA PRO A 271 13.85 2.48 20.33
C PRO A 271 12.79 1.38 20.13
N GLY A 272 12.01 1.04 21.18
CA GLY A 272 10.85 0.16 21.04
C GLY A 272 11.03 -1.28 21.55
N HIS A 273 12.13 -1.62 22.20
CA HIS A 273 12.46 -2.97 22.69
C HIS A 273 11.29 -3.75 23.36
N PRO A 274 10.47 -3.18 24.27
CA PRO A 274 9.46 -3.96 24.99
C PRO A 274 8.16 -4.21 24.20
N MET A 275 8.15 -4.02 22.88
CA MET A 275 6.99 -4.39 22.06
C MET A 275 6.72 -5.90 22.10
N LEU A 276 5.46 -6.31 21.99
CA LEU A 276 5.07 -7.71 21.91
C LEU A 276 3.96 -7.96 20.88
N LEU A 277 3.86 -9.22 20.45
CA LEU A 277 2.76 -9.73 19.63
C LEU A 277 2.24 -11.03 20.25
N ALA A 278 0.96 -11.11 20.49
CA ALA A 278 0.27 -12.30 20.99
C ALA A 278 -0.92 -12.66 20.08
N ASN A 279 -1.41 -13.88 20.19
CA ASN A 279 -2.66 -14.34 19.58
C ASN A 279 -3.64 -14.78 20.68
N LEU A 280 -4.81 -14.18 20.68
CA LEU A 280 -5.93 -14.55 21.55
C LEU A 280 -7.05 -15.13 20.66
N ASN A 281 -7.26 -16.45 20.71
CA ASN A 281 -8.31 -17.13 19.92
C ASN A 281 -8.27 -16.77 18.41
N SER A 282 -7.08 -16.67 17.82
CA SER A 282 -6.81 -16.27 16.45
C SER A 282 -6.88 -14.77 16.17
N VAL A 283 -7.22 -13.94 17.14
CA VAL A 283 -7.14 -12.47 17.03
C VAL A 283 -5.74 -12.04 17.50
N PRO A 284 -4.93 -11.40 16.63
CA PRO A 284 -3.64 -10.86 17.03
C PRO A 284 -3.82 -9.66 17.96
N LEU A 285 -2.94 -9.57 18.97
CA LEU A 285 -2.82 -8.44 19.86
C LEU A 285 -1.41 -7.89 19.78
N LEU A 286 -1.28 -6.64 19.41
CA LEU A 286 -0.04 -5.89 19.33
C LEU A 286 0.12 -5.00 20.56
N GLY A 287 1.08 -5.31 21.43
CA GLY A 287 1.45 -4.48 22.57
C GLY A 287 2.55 -3.48 22.18
N LEU A 288 2.21 -2.20 22.19
CA LEU A 288 3.12 -1.11 21.87
C LEU A 288 3.63 -0.43 23.14
N PRO A 289 4.91 -0.01 23.20
CA PRO A 289 5.41 0.80 24.32
C PRO A 289 4.64 2.11 24.48
N GLY A 290 4.56 2.66 25.71
CA GLY A 290 3.91 3.94 25.97
C GLY A 290 4.64 5.15 25.40
N ASN A 291 5.96 5.09 25.20
CA ASN A 291 6.74 6.16 24.57
C ASN A 291 6.35 6.32 23.09
N PRO A 292 5.94 7.52 22.63
CA PRO A 292 5.33 7.71 21.32
C PRO A 292 6.17 7.25 20.12
N GLN A 293 7.45 7.60 20.07
CA GLN A 293 8.32 7.14 18.98
C GLN A 293 8.52 5.61 19.04
N SER A 294 8.65 5.03 20.25
CA SER A 294 8.75 3.59 20.42
C SER A 294 7.51 2.85 19.96
N ALA A 295 6.33 3.44 20.20
CA ALA A 295 5.06 2.88 19.74
C ALA A 295 5.00 2.82 18.20
N ILE A 296 5.41 3.88 17.52
CA ILE A 296 5.45 3.88 16.04
C ILE A 296 6.49 2.90 15.52
N VAL A 297 7.66 2.77 16.17
CA VAL A 297 8.62 1.71 15.82
C VAL A 297 7.97 0.32 15.97
N GLY A 298 7.23 0.07 17.04
CA GLY A 298 6.51 -1.18 17.25
C GLY A 298 5.44 -1.43 16.18
N LEU A 299 4.65 -0.40 15.87
CA LEU A 299 3.63 -0.44 14.82
C LEU A 299 4.24 -0.78 13.46
N MET A 300 5.36 -0.15 13.09
CA MET A 300 6.05 -0.41 11.82
C MET A 300 6.78 -1.77 11.81
N SER A 301 7.27 -2.22 12.97
CA SER A 301 8.05 -3.46 13.09
C SER A 301 7.17 -4.73 13.14
N LEU A 302 6.08 -4.71 13.89
CA LEU A 302 5.19 -5.85 14.08
C LEU A 302 3.79 -5.61 13.49
N GLY A 303 3.22 -4.42 13.69
CA GLY A 303 1.86 -4.09 13.26
C GLY A 303 1.70 -4.07 11.74
N GLN A 304 2.58 -3.40 11.01
CA GLN A 304 2.55 -3.38 9.54
C GLN A 304 2.66 -4.78 8.91
N PRO A 305 3.60 -5.67 9.34
CA PRO A 305 3.61 -7.06 8.88
C PRO A 305 2.32 -7.83 9.15
N VAL A 306 1.71 -7.66 10.33
CA VAL A 306 0.42 -8.29 10.68
C VAL A 306 -0.69 -7.77 9.75
N LEU A 307 -0.83 -6.45 9.61
CA LEU A 307 -1.84 -5.83 8.75
C LEU A 307 -1.67 -6.23 7.28
N ASN A 308 -0.42 -6.25 6.78
CA ASN A 308 -0.16 -6.71 5.43
C ASN A 308 -0.63 -8.16 5.23
N SER A 309 -0.38 -9.04 6.19
CA SER A 309 -0.83 -10.44 6.09
C SER A 309 -2.34 -10.58 6.19
N LEU A 310 -3.02 -9.84 7.08
CA LEU A 310 -4.48 -9.78 7.14
C LEU A 310 -5.10 -9.30 5.81
N LEU A 311 -4.45 -8.36 5.15
CA LEU A 311 -4.85 -7.84 3.84
C LEU A 311 -4.44 -8.73 2.65
N GLY A 312 -3.65 -9.80 2.89
CA GLY A 312 -3.11 -10.62 1.82
C GLY A 312 -1.96 -9.97 1.03
N ARG A 313 -1.35 -8.92 1.58
CA ARG A 313 -0.17 -8.24 1.03
C ARG A 313 1.11 -8.96 1.43
N PRO A 314 2.15 -8.99 0.59
CA PRO A 314 3.45 -9.55 0.98
C PRO A 314 4.11 -8.72 2.09
N LEU A 315 5.01 -9.36 2.83
CA LEU A 315 5.92 -8.63 3.74
C LEU A 315 6.73 -7.61 2.92
N GLN A 316 6.69 -6.35 3.35
CA GLN A 316 7.41 -5.27 2.67
C GLN A 316 8.91 -5.55 2.57
N LYS A 317 9.43 -5.58 1.36
CA LYS A 317 10.87 -5.57 1.09
C LYS A 317 11.43 -4.18 1.36
N LEU A 318 12.55 -4.14 2.07
CA LEU A 318 13.21 -2.88 2.38
C LEU A 318 14.28 -2.61 1.32
N GLU A 319 14.33 -1.37 0.85
CA GLU A 319 15.36 -0.89 -0.05
C GLU A 319 16.61 -0.49 0.73
N ASN A 320 17.76 -0.50 0.06
CA ASN A 320 19.00 -0.02 0.64
C ASN A 320 19.18 1.46 0.33
N VAL A 321 19.65 2.21 1.31
CA VAL A 321 20.03 3.62 1.20
C VAL A 321 21.45 3.80 1.77
N ILE A 322 22.13 4.90 1.41
CA ILE A 322 23.47 5.22 1.90
C ILE A 322 23.34 6.23 3.04
N THR A 323 23.87 5.90 4.22
CA THR A 323 23.91 6.88 5.31
C THR A 323 25.01 7.90 5.11
N ILE A 324 24.70 9.20 5.28
CA ILE A 324 25.69 10.28 5.18
C ILE A 324 26.46 10.50 6.49
N LYS A 325 25.95 9.99 7.60
CA LYS A 325 26.56 10.07 8.93
C LYS A 325 26.78 8.68 9.50
N GLU A 326 27.67 8.59 10.48
CA GLU A 326 27.87 7.37 11.26
C GLU A 326 26.63 7.07 12.12
N ILE A 327 26.15 5.81 12.09
CA ILE A 327 25.07 5.33 12.95
C ILE A 327 25.63 4.26 13.88
N LYS A 328 25.51 4.48 15.19
CA LYS A 328 25.91 3.51 16.22
C LYS A 328 24.70 2.75 16.73
N ALA A 329 24.67 1.46 16.56
CA ALA A 329 23.72 0.57 17.20
C ALA A 329 24.41 -0.18 18.37
N ARG A 330 23.62 -0.42 19.44
CA ARG A 330 24.10 -1.25 20.55
C ARG A 330 24.42 -2.66 20.02
N GLU A 331 25.42 -3.29 20.61
CA GLU A 331 25.74 -4.68 20.33
C GLU A 331 24.49 -5.56 20.47
N ASP A 332 24.28 -6.46 19.51
CA ASP A 332 23.14 -7.38 19.42
C ASP A 332 21.77 -6.73 19.23
N PHE A 333 21.70 -5.40 18.97
CA PHE A 333 20.46 -4.67 18.71
C PHE A 333 20.47 -3.99 17.33
N THR A 334 19.33 -4.02 16.66
CA THR A 334 19.05 -3.15 15.51
C THR A 334 18.70 -1.75 16.00
N ARG A 335 19.17 -0.71 15.34
CA ARG A 335 18.76 0.68 15.61
C ARG A 335 17.92 1.22 14.46
N LEU A 336 16.73 1.69 14.76
CA LEU A 336 15.87 2.43 13.84
C LEU A 336 16.06 3.92 14.06
N VAL A 337 16.58 4.61 13.05
CA VAL A 337 16.93 6.03 13.11
C VAL A 337 16.01 6.83 12.20
N LEU A 338 15.24 7.77 12.76
CA LEU A 338 14.39 8.68 12.01
C LEU A 338 15.19 9.59 11.11
N GLY A 339 14.71 9.84 9.90
CA GLY A 339 15.31 10.78 8.98
C GLY A 339 14.56 10.87 7.66
N THR A 340 15.23 11.44 6.68
CA THR A 340 14.72 11.64 5.32
C THR A 340 15.68 11.05 4.30
N ILE A 341 15.16 10.77 3.11
CA ILE A 341 15.97 10.37 1.95
C ILE A 341 15.92 11.46 0.90
N SER A 342 17.09 11.79 0.36
CA SER A 342 17.23 12.59 -0.86
C SER A 342 18.27 11.92 -1.76
N GLU A 343 17.94 11.67 -3.02
CA GLU A 343 18.84 11.06 -4.02
C GLU A 343 19.50 9.74 -3.55
N GLY A 344 18.76 8.91 -2.78
CA GLY A 344 19.28 7.64 -2.24
C GLY A 344 20.18 7.78 -1.01
N LEU A 345 20.39 9.00 -0.52
CA LEU A 345 21.15 9.33 0.67
C LEU A 345 20.22 9.53 1.87
N PHE A 346 20.51 8.83 2.96
CA PHE A 346 19.82 8.98 4.23
C PHE A 346 20.48 10.06 5.09
N ASP A 347 19.70 11.05 5.51
CA ASP A 347 20.09 12.04 6.51
C ASP A 347 19.30 11.84 7.81
N GLU A 348 20.05 11.68 8.91
CA GLU A 348 19.49 11.51 10.24
C GLU A 348 18.80 12.80 10.70
N GLY A 349 17.58 12.67 11.18
CA GLY A 349 16.81 13.78 11.75
C GLY A 349 17.33 14.25 13.12
N GLU A 350 16.68 15.26 13.66
CA GLU A 350 16.87 15.71 15.03
C GLU A 350 15.81 15.11 15.97
N HIS A 351 16.01 15.20 17.29
CA HIS A 351 15.04 14.77 18.30
C HIS A 351 14.68 13.27 18.22
N LEU A 352 15.68 12.41 18.29
CA LEU A 352 15.59 10.96 18.09
C LEU A 352 15.28 10.15 19.37
N GLY A 353 15.01 10.79 20.50
CA GLY A 353 14.68 10.10 21.75
C GLY A 353 13.33 9.37 21.70
N SER A 354 13.19 8.25 22.41
CA SER A 354 12.01 7.37 22.39
C SER A 354 10.66 8.07 22.69
N ALA A 355 10.69 9.12 23.49
CA ALA A 355 9.53 9.93 23.85
C ALA A 355 9.35 11.19 22.97
N MET A 356 10.27 11.44 22.01
CA MET A 356 10.27 12.64 21.20
C MET A 356 9.42 12.46 19.95
N LEU A 357 8.52 13.40 19.68
CA LEU A 357 7.64 13.41 18.51
C LEU A 357 8.10 14.34 17.39
N ARG A 358 8.92 15.36 17.73
CA ARG A 358 9.36 16.36 16.75
C ARG A 358 10.16 15.74 15.61
N GLY A 359 11.06 14.80 15.92
CA GLY A 359 11.80 14.05 14.90
C GLY A 359 10.87 13.21 14.01
N LEU A 360 9.88 12.54 14.61
CA LEU A 360 8.89 11.74 13.87
C LEU A 360 8.06 12.60 12.90
N ALA A 361 7.68 13.82 13.31
CA ALA A 361 6.86 14.71 12.48
C ALA A 361 7.58 15.22 11.22
N HIS A 362 8.90 15.23 11.21
CA HIS A 362 9.72 15.67 10.06
C HIS A 362 10.36 14.55 9.27
N ALA A 363 10.31 13.31 9.78
CA ALA A 363 10.90 12.16 9.10
C ALA A 363 9.98 11.57 8.02
N THR A 364 10.58 10.94 7.01
CA THR A 364 9.86 10.16 6.01
C THR A 364 10.04 8.65 6.22
N GLY A 365 10.87 8.23 7.18
CA GLY A 365 11.08 6.83 7.53
C GLY A 365 12.19 6.61 8.53
N PHE A 366 12.60 5.36 8.64
CA PHE A 366 13.69 4.91 9.51
C PHE A 366 14.80 4.26 8.69
N ALA A 367 16.05 4.68 8.91
CA ALA A 367 17.20 3.84 8.57
C ALA A 367 17.28 2.69 9.56
N VAL A 368 17.40 1.47 9.06
CA VAL A 368 17.53 0.24 9.84
C VAL A 368 19.01 -0.12 9.91
N ALA A 369 19.67 0.33 10.95
CA ALA A 369 21.09 0.07 11.16
C ALA A 369 21.29 -1.24 11.94
N PRO A 370 22.10 -2.18 11.41
CA PRO A 370 22.44 -3.41 12.12
C PRO A 370 23.25 -3.15 13.38
N SER A 371 23.41 -4.18 14.21
CA SER A 371 24.28 -4.16 15.39
C SER A 371 25.71 -3.66 15.05
N GLY A 372 26.25 -2.82 15.91
CA GLY A 372 27.60 -2.24 15.75
C GLY A 372 27.58 -0.83 15.14
N VAL A 373 28.54 -0.56 14.27
CA VAL A 373 28.74 0.78 13.69
C VAL A 373 28.58 0.72 12.17
N SER A 374 27.59 1.47 11.65
CA SER A 374 27.47 1.78 10.24
C SER A 374 28.17 3.10 9.98
N ILE A 375 29.35 3.09 9.35
CA ILE A 375 30.10 4.32 9.06
C ILE A 375 29.43 5.14 7.96
N ALA A 376 29.75 6.41 7.84
CA ALA A 376 29.30 7.25 6.73
C ALA A 376 29.65 6.60 5.37
N GLY A 377 28.72 6.59 4.42
CA GLY A 377 28.84 5.88 3.15
C GLY A 377 28.43 4.40 3.17
N SER A 378 28.07 3.84 4.33
CA SER A 378 27.55 2.47 4.43
C SER A 378 26.12 2.35 3.89
N GLN A 379 25.79 1.18 3.35
CA GLN A 379 24.41 0.81 3.04
C GLN A 379 23.67 0.40 4.32
N VAL A 380 22.47 0.92 4.50
CA VAL A 380 21.51 0.51 5.52
C VAL A 380 20.15 0.31 4.87
N GLN A 381 19.30 -0.53 5.45
CA GLN A 381 17.93 -0.69 4.93
C GLN A 381 17.08 0.52 5.30
N TRP A 382 16.09 0.79 4.47
CA TRP A 382 15.11 1.87 4.66
C TRP A 382 13.73 1.32 4.91
N LEU A 383 13.13 1.70 6.03
CA LEU A 383 11.75 1.44 6.39
C LEU A 383 10.94 2.74 6.26
N PRO A 384 10.23 2.98 5.17
CA PRO A 384 9.43 4.19 4.98
C PRO A 384 8.29 4.25 5.98
N LEU A 385 7.94 5.46 6.43
CA LEU A 385 6.67 5.74 7.09
C LEU A 385 5.53 5.70 6.06
N VAL A 386 4.32 5.34 6.51
CA VAL A 386 3.14 5.18 5.65
C VAL A 386 2.47 6.53 5.37
#